data_a2d0c5c20196dc4e860e381081c6a3f3
#
_entry.id   a2d0c5c20196dc4e860e381081c6a3f3
#
_cell.length_a   1.000
_cell.length_b   1.000
_cell.length_c   1.000
_cell.angle_alpha   90.00
_cell.angle_beta   90.00
_cell.angle_gamma   90.00
#
_symmetry.space_group_name_H-M   'P 1'
#
loop_
_entity.id
_entity.type
_entity.pdbx_description
1 polymer ?
#
loop_
_entity_poly.entity_id
_entity_poly.type
_entity_poly.pdbx_seq_one_letter_code
_entity_poly.pdbx_strand_id
1 'polypeptide(L)'
;MIRRYYITLGAQTTAGGTVSSASHADSIDGVPIALEGDKVRCPACDAEGVIALDGQRLRETLDGREVALGDDLCLCGCSPPPRLLASQAIACQLIDAAQA
;
A
#
# COMPACT_ATOMS: atom_id res chain seq x y z
N MET A 1 17.51 -10.88 -1.06
CA MET A 1 16.74 -9.88 -1.82
C MET A 1 15.27 -10.00 -1.48
N ILE A 2 14.61 -8.89 -1.23
CA ILE A 2 13.21 -8.83 -0.83
C ILE A 2 12.41 -8.24 -1.99
N ARG A 3 11.26 -8.83 -2.28
CA ARG A 3 10.30 -8.25 -3.23
C ARG A 3 9.13 -7.67 -2.47
N ARG A 4 8.80 -6.40 -2.76
CA ARG A 4 7.60 -5.77 -2.24
C ARG A 4 6.82 -5.23 -3.43
N TYR A 5 5.63 -5.78 -3.64
CA TYR A 5 4.80 -5.41 -4.77
C TYR A 5 4.08 -4.09 -4.49
N TYR A 6 3.90 -3.28 -5.54
CA TYR A 6 3.17 -2.03 -5.42
C TYR A 6 1.71 -2.29 -5.07
N ILE A 7 1.16 -1.42 -4.26
CA ILE A 7 -0.27 -1.43 -3.93
C ILE A 7 -1.01 -0.60 -4.97
N THR A 8 -2.12 -1.13 -5.45
CA THR A 8 -2.97 -0.47 -6.42
C THR A 8 -4.37 -0.30 -5.87
N LEU A 9 -5.17 0.55 -6.53
CA LEU A 9 -6.57 0.77 -6.17
C LEU A 9 -7.30 -0.58 -6.14
N GLY A 10 -8.10 -0.82 -5.10
CA GLY A 10 -8.83 -2.08 -4.92
C GLY A 10 -8.06 -3.17 -4.19
N ALA A 11 -6.78 -2.96 -3.85
CA ALA A 11 -6.02 -3.91 -3.05
C ALA A 11 -6.66 -4.09 -1.67
N GLN A 12 -6.56 -5.29 -1.12
CA GLN A 12 -7.20 -5.63 0.14
C GLN A 12 -6.23 -5.50 1.32
N THR A 13 -6.77 -5.54 2.53
CA THR A 13 -6.00 -5.62 3.76
C THR A 13 -6.23 -6.93 4.47
N THR A 14 -5.39 -7.22 5.47
CA THR A 14 -5.52 -8.42 6.31
C THR A 14 -6.79 -8.42 7.14
N ALA A 15 -7.48 -7.30 7.26
CA ALA A 15 -8.75 -7.19 7.98
C ALA A 15 -9.97 -7.11 7.03
N GLY A 16 -9.79 -7.48 5.77
CA GLY A 16 -10.87 -7.45 4.77
C GLY A 16 -11.19 -6.07 4.22
N GLY A 17 -10.31 -5.09 4.46
CA GLY A 17 -10.48 -3.76 3.92
C GLY A 17 -10.07 -3.66 2.45
N THR A 18 -10.33 -2.50 1.85
CA THR A 18 -10.06 -2.25 0.43
C THR A 18 -9.52 -0.84 0.25
N VAL A 19 -8.42 -0.71 -0.50
CA VAL A 19 -7.87 0.59 -0.89
C VAL A 19 -8.90 1.30 -1.77
N SER A 20 -9.39 2.45 -1.32
CA SER A 20 -10.52 3.15 -1.93
C SER A 20 -10.11 4.39 -2.71
N SER A 21 -8.87 4.85 -2.60
CA SER A 21 -8.38 5.96 -3.39
C SER A 21 -6.96 5.73 -3.86
N ALA A 22 -6.63 6.31 -5.02
CA ALA A 22 -5.28 6.33 -5.56
C ALA A 22 -5.10 7.70 -6.18
N SER A 23 -4.31 8.56 -5.54
CA SER A 23 -4.28 9.98 -5.85
C SER A 23 -3.36 10.34 -7.00
N HIS A 24 -2.64 9.38 -7.58
CA HIS A 24 -1.77 9.61 -8.71
C HIS A 24 -2.26 8.90 -9.96
N ALA A 25 -1.92 9.47 -11.14
CA ALA A 25 -2.41 8.94 -12.41
C ALA A 25 -1.60 7.73 -12.94
N ASP A 26 -0.42 7.47 -12.37
CA ASP A 26 0.36 6.30 -12.78
C ASP A 26 -0.37 5.01 -12.41
N SER A 27 -0.23 4.01 -13.30
CA SER A 27 -0.98 2.79 -13.15
C SER A 27 -0.11 1.57 -13.50
N ILE A 28 -0.55 0.41 -13.02
CA ILE A 28 0.00 -0.89 -13.39
C ILE A 28 -1.14 -1.67 -14.02
N ASP A 29 -0.96 -2.04 -15.28
CA ASP A 29 -1.98 -2.78 -16.04
C ASP A 29 -3.34 -2.07 -15.99
N GLY A 30 -3.32 -0.74 -16.08
CA GLY A 30 -4.52 0.08 -16.09
C GLY A 30 -5.10 0.40 -14.71
N VAL A 31 -4.51 -0.12 -13.62
CA VAL A 31 -5.02 0.11 -12.26
C VAL A 31 -4.12 1.14 -11.56
N PRO A 32 -4.67 2.25 -11.05
CA PRO A 32 -3.85 3.30 -10.44
C PRO A 32 -3.04 2.83 -9.23
N ILE A 33 -1.82 3.34 -9.12
CA ILE A 33 -0.93 3.06 -7.98
C ILE A 33 -1.36 3.91 -6.79
N ALA A 34 -1.47 3.27 -5.63
CA ALA A 34 -1.76 3.97 -4.37
C ALA A 34 -0.47 4.49 -3.73
N LEU A 35 -0.60 5.61 -3.02
CA LEU A 35 0.51 6.27 -2.34
C LEU A 35 0.23 6.32 -0.84
N GLU A 36 1.27 6.62 -0.05
CA GLU A 36 1.05 6.88 1.38
C GLU A 36 -0.01 7.98 1.56
N GLY A 37 -0.86 7.82 2.57
CA GLY A 37 -1.95 8.76 2.83
C GLY A 37 -3.20 8.53 1.99
N ASP A 38 -3.15 7.64 1.00
CA ASP A 38 -4.36 7.25 0.28
C ASP A 38 -5.31 6.48 1.19
N LYS A 39 -6.59 6.48 0.85
CA LYS A 39 -7.65 6.02 1.74
C LYS A 39 -7.93 4.54 1.59
N VAL A 40 -8.24 3.91 2.73
CA VAL A 40 -8.57 2.50 2.80
C VAL A 40 -9.86 2.35 3.60
N ARG A 41 -10.83 1.67 3.02
CA ARG A 41 -12.07 1.34 3.73
C ARG A 41 -11.82 0.10 4.59
N CYS A 42 -12.05 0.21 5.90
CA CYS A 42 -11.88 -0.91 6.83
C CYS A 42 -13.22 -1.30 7.44
N PRO A 43 -13.87 -2.40 6.98
CA PRO A 43 -15.15 -2.83 7.55
C PRO A 43 -15.00 -3.43 8.95
N ALA A 44 -13.81 -3.93 9.31
CA ALA A 44 -13.60 -4.54 10.62
C ALA A 44 -13.79 -3.54 11.77
N CYS A 45 -13.44 -2.27 11.58
CA CYS A 45 -13.65 -1.22 12.56
C CYS A 45 -14.66 -0.17 12.07
N ASP A 46 -15.32 -0.43 10.94
CA ASP A 46 -16.31 0.47 10.33
C ASP A 46 -15.78 1.89 10.18
N ALA A 47 -14.55 2.01 9.66
CA ALA A 47 -13.88 3.31 9.53
C ALA A 47 -13.12 3.39 8.21
N GLU A 48 -12.83 4.62 7.81
CA GLU A 48 -11.89 4.90 6.75
C GLU A 48 -10.53 5.16 7.36
N GLY A 49 -9.51 4.42 6.88
CA GLY A 49 -8.14 4.61 7.31
C GLY A 49 -7.29 5.23 6.21
N VAL A 50 -6.01 5.38 6.50
CA VAL A 50 -5.03 5.87 5.54
C VAL A 50 -3.83 4.94 5.50
N ILE A 51 -3.17 4.89 4.33
CA ILE A 51 -1.97 4.09 4.15
C ILE A 51 -0.80 4.76 4.87
N ALA A 52 -0.09 3.99 5.70
CA ALA A 52 1.13 4.40 6.36
C ALA A 52 2.26 3.44 5.98
N LEU A 53 3.46 3.98 5.87
CA LEU A 53 4.62 3.21 5.43
C LEU A 53 5.16 2.35 6.56
N ASP A 54 5.59 1.14 6.25
CA ASP A 54 6.25 0.24 7.18
C ASP A 54 7.19 -0.70 6.43
N GLY A 55 8.34 -0.99 7.05
CA GLY A 55 9.31 -1.93 6.51
C GLY A 55 10.28 -1.32 5.51
N GLN A 56 11.20 -2.16 5.05
CA GLN A 56 12.26 -1.77 4.13
C GLN A 56 11.70 -1.42 2.76
N ARG A 57 12.27 -0.40 2.14
CA ARG A 57 11.87 0.03 0.81
C ARG A 57 12.95 0.85 0.13
N LEU A 58 12.90 0.87 -1.20
CA LEU A 58 13.60 1.86 -1.98
C LEU A 58 12.76 3.13 -2.00
N ARG A 59 13.40 4.28 -1.85
CA ARG A 59 12.67 5.54 -1.90
C ARG A 59 12.16 5.78 -3.32
N GLU A 60 10.85 5.84 -3.45
CA GLU A 60 10.20 6.08 -4.73
C GLU A 60 8.96 6.92 -4.51
N THR A 61 8.95 8.14 -5.04
CA THR A 61 7.87 9.09 -4.81
C THR A 61 7.19 9.47 -6.11
N LEU A 62 5.88 9.69 -6.02
CA LEU A 62 5.06 10.25 -7.08
C LEU A 62 4.32 11.44 -6.47
N ASP A 63 4.46 12.62 -7.04
CA ASP A 63 3.88 13.86 -6.51
C ASP A 63 4.32 14.14 -5.07
N GLY A 64 5.56 13.80 -4.71
CA GLY A 64 6.11 14.06 -3.38
C GLY A 64 5.68 13.09 -2.30
N ARG A 65 4.92 12.06 -2.63
CA ARG A 65 4.47 11.01 -1.69
C ARG A 65 5.03 9.67 -2.12
N GLU A 66 5.43 8.85 -1.15
CA GLU A 66 6.00 7.54 -1.46
C GLU A 66 4.93 6.56 -1.90
N VAL A 67 5.32 5.69 -2.84
CA VAL A 67 4.44 4.61 -3.31
C VAL A 67 4.16 3.63 -2.17
N ALA A 68 2.92 3.13 -2.11
CA ALA A 68 2.54 2.11 -1.15
C ALA A 68 2.98 0.74 -1.64
N LEU A 69 3.45 -0.08 -0.72
CA LEU A 69 3.93 -1.44 -1.00
C LEU A 69 3.15 -2.44 -0.15
N GLY A 70 3.17 -3.70 -0.58
CA GLY A 70 2.62 -4.79 0.21
C GLY A 70 3.24 -4.78 1.61
N ASP A 71 2.43 -5.12 2.62
CA ASP A 71 2.77 -5.09 4.05
C ASP A 71 2.89 -3.69 4.65
N ASP A 72 2.62 -2.63 3.91
CA ASP A 72 2.38 -1.33 4.53
C ASP A 72 1.10 -1.36 5.37
N LEU A 73 0.92 -0.37 6.22
CA LEU A 73 -0.14 -0.37 7.21
C LEU A 73 -1.37 0.39 6.76
N CYS A 74 -2.52 -0.05 7.22
CA CYS A 74 -3.77 0.72 7.18
C CYS A 74 -4.02 1.28 8.57
N LEU A 75 -3.87 2.58 8.75
CA LEU A 75 -4.18 3.23 10.02
C LEU A 75 -5.67 3.56 10.05
N CYS A 76 -6.42 2.70 10.71
CA CYS A 76 -7.85 2.84 10.95
C CYS A 76 -8.10 2.73 12.46
N GLY A 77 -9.16 2.09 12.90
CA GLY A 77 -9.41 1.86 14.33
C GLY A 77 -8.93 0.52 14.84
N CYS A 78 -8.40 -0.33 13.96
CA CYS A 78 -7.96 -1.67 14.35
C CYS A 78 -6.61 -1.65 15.06
N SER A 79 -6.44 -2.53 16.05
CA SER A 79 -5.18 -2.69 16.78
C SER A 79 -4.87 -4.19 16.89
N PRO A 80 -3.76 -4.69 16.31
CA PRO A 80 -2.76 -3.94 15.54
C PRO A 80 -3.31 -3.46 14.18
N PRO A 81 -2.65 -2.48 13.55
CA PRO A 81 -3.09 -2.01 12.24
C PRO A 81 -3.07 -3.12 11.20
N PRO A 82 -4.10 -3.24 10.35
CA PRO A 82 -4.07 -4.19 9.24
C PRO A 82 -2.94 -3.87 8.27
N ARG A 83 -2.50 -4.90 7.54
CA ARG A 83 -1.47 -4.74 6.52
C ARG A 83 -2.08 -4.82 5.13
N LEU A 84 -1.49 -4.08 4.20
CA LEU A 84 -1.93 -4.07 2.81
C LEU A 84 -1.44 -5.33 2.10
N LEU A 85 -2.31 -5.92 1.29
CA LEU A 85 -2.01 -7.10 0.50
C LEU A 85 -1.99 -6.68 -0.98
N ALA A 86 -0.85 -6.87 -1.65
CA ALA A 86 -0.75 -6.53 -3.07
C ALA A 86 -1.70 -7.41 -3.89
N SER A 87 -2.41 -6.79 -4.83
CA SER A 87 -3.36 -7.48 -5.70
C SER A 87 -2.79 -7.74 -7.09
N GLN A 88 -1.54 -7.42 -7.33
CA GLN A 88 -0.85 -7.67 -8.60
C GLN A 88 0.58 -8.17 -8.32
N ALA A 89 1.15 -8.89 -9.28
CA ALA A 89 2.51 -9.40 -9.21
C ALA A 89 3.33 -8.98 -10.44
N ILE A 90 2.92 -7.91 -11.11
CA ILE A 90 3.55 -7.42 -12.33
C ILE A 90 4.74 -6.52 -12.00
N ALA A 91 4.58 -5.62 -11.03
CA ALA A 91 5.59 -4.64 -10.67
C ALA A 91 5.86 -4.64 -9.17
N CYS A 92 7.14 -4.54 -8.82
CA CYS A 92 7.58 -4.57 -7.43
C CYS A 92 8.88 -3.80 -7.29
N GLN A 93 9.25 -3.51 -6.03
CA GLN A 93 10.61 -3.12 -5.69
C GLN A 93 11.41 -4.36 -5.36
N LEU A 94 12.65 -4.42 -5.86
CA LEU A 94 13.62 -5.44 -5.46
C LEU A 94 14.57 -4.77 -4.47
N ILE A 95 14.53 -5.19 -3.22
CA ILE A 95 15.24 -4.54 -2.12
C ILE A 95 16.35 -5.46 -1.67
N ASP A 96 17.59 -4.97 -1.74
CA ASP A 96 18.74 -5.67 -1.17
C ASP A 96 18.66 -5.53 0.36
N ALA A 97 18.77 -6.66 1.08
CA ALA A 97 18.72 -6.65 2.54
C ALA A 97 19.82 -5.77 3.15
N ALA A 98 20.94 -5.58 2.47
CA ALA A 98 22.02 -4.71 2.93
C ALA A 98 21.67 -3.22 2.87
N GLN A 99 20.59 -2.86 2.20
CA GLN A 99 20.12 -1.46 2.10
C GLN A 99 19.09 -1.10 3.17
N ALA A 100 18.88 -1.98 4.10
CA ALA A 100 17.90 -1.79 5.16
C ALA A 100 18.23 -0.60 6.06
#